data_8281e3a85537281b0284890826cd5bef
#
_entry.id   8281e3a85537281b0284890826cd5bef
#
_cell.length_a   1.000
_cell.length_b   1.000
_cell.length_c   1.000
_cell.angle_alpha   90.00
_cell.angle_beta   90.00
_cell.angle_gamma   90.00
#
_symmetry.space_group_name_H-M   'P 1'
#
loop_
_entity.id
_entity.type
_entity.pdbx_description
1 polymer ?
#
loop_
_entity_poly.entity_id
_entity_poly.type
_entity_poly.pdbx_seq_one_letter_code
_entity_poly.pdbx_strand_id
1 'polypeptide(L)'
;AGFDDSREADVIKKLPRLFGDVSVIDEAKKLYNDDKSNEALDYLRSVYEKLCDMGLGDNITIDLGLVNRSNYYTGVIFRGYAEGSGLTIVSGGRYDNLIGEFGLDAPAVGFGVNVNALCDVMREEINVDRPIRIALTKGRLEKSSISLLKKMGLDTSELENKGRRLILPVGDFEAVLSKAPDVITYVEHGVCDIGVVGKDTIVEHGNSFYEVIDLNIGKCRFALACPKGTDFFSGYRRKVVASKYPKVAKAYFQSKGMDVDIIKIEGSVELAPLLGLADGIVDIVETGSTLKENGLEVVDTIMPISARVIVNMASMKLRKKEIEEFLNDLELASKV
;
A
#
# COMPACT_ATOMS: atom_id res chain seq x y z
N ALA A 1 -6.03 11.44 -7.71
CA ALA A 1 -5.89 11.94 -9.06
C ALA A 1 -6.01 10.74 -9.99
N GLY A 2 -7.06 10.66 -10.80
CA GLY A 2 -7.17 9.65 -11.86
C GLY A 2 -6.06 9.93 -12.88
N PHE A 3 -5.14 9.00 -13.04
CA PHE A 3 -4.27 9.02 -14.19
C PHE A 3 -5.12 8.68 -15.40
N ASP A 4 -5.08 9.55 -16.41
CA ASP A 4 -5.67 9.32 -17.72
C ASP A 4 -5.07 8.03 -18.32
N ASP A 5 -5.76 7.37 -19.26
CA ASP A 5 -5.25 6.19 -19.99
C ASP A 5 -4.15 6.60 -21.00
N SER A 6 -3.14 7.33 -20.52
CA SER A 6 -1.99 7.73 -21.30
C SER A 6 -0.87 6.68 -21.22
N ARG A 7 0.03 6.67 -22.20
CA ARG A 7 1.22 5.80 -22.22
C ARG A 7 2.08 5.99 -20.98
N GLU A 8 2.18 7.22 -20.48
CA GLU A 8 2.92 7.58 -19.28
C GLU A 8 2.30 6.94 -18.02
N ALA A 9 0.97 6.91 -17.92
CA ALA A 9 0.27 6.26 -16.83
C ALA A 9 0.55 4.76 -16.78
N ASP A 10 0.63 4.09 -17.92
CA ASP A 10 0.95 2.67 -18.00
C ASP A 10 2.41 2.38 -17.62
N VAL A 11 3.33 3.28 -17.94
CA VAL A 11 4.73 3.19 -17.49
C VAL A 11 4.81 3.32 -15.97
N ILE A 12 4.17 4.36 -15.40
CA ILE A 12 4.16 4.60 -13.95
C ILE A 12 3.59 3.39 -13.18
N LYS A 13 2.54 2.75 -13.68
CA LYS A 13 1.94 1.54 -13.09
C LYS A 13 2.93 0.35 -13.05
N LYS A 14 3.90 0.30 -13.96
CA LYS A 14 4.91 -0.78 -14.05
C LYS A 14 6.13 -0.52 -13.18
N LEU A 15 6.48 0.75 -12.90
CA LEU A 15 7.67 1.11 -12.14
C LEU A 15 7.83 0.34 -10.80
N PRO A 16 6.79 0.11 -9.98
CA PRO A 16 6.93 -0.63 -8.74
C PRO A 16 7.36 -2.10 -8.90
N ARG A 17 7.23 -2.65 -10.11
CA ARG A 17 7.66 -4.02 -10.44
C ARG A 17 9.06 -4.05 -11.07
N LEU A 18 9.61 -2.89 -11.44
CA LEU A 18 10.94 -2.76 -12.03
C LEU A 18 12.00 -2.65 -10.93
N PHE A 19 12.37 -3.79 -10.36
CA PHE A 19 13.49 -3.88 -9.43
C PHE A 19 14.26 -5.19 -9.61
N GLY A 20 15.57 -5.14 -9.41
CA GLY A 20 16.45 -6.28 -9.65
C GLY A 20 17.88 -5.86 -9.86
N ASP A 21 18.58 -6.60 -10.70
CA ASP A 21 19.94 -6.28 -11.16
C ASP A 21 19.94 -5.16 -12.22
N VAL A 22 21.08 -4.92 -12.83
CA VAL A 22 21.27 -3.83 -13.81
C VAL A 22 20.37 -3.97 -15.06
N SER A 23 19.86 -5.14 -15.38
CA SER A 23 18.96 -5.37 -16.54
C SER A 23 17.66 -4.58 -16.44
N VAL A 24 17.21 -4.24 -15.23
CA VAL A 24 16.04 -3.41 -14.97
C VAL A 24 16.14 -2.04 -15.63
N ILE A 25 17.34 -1.49 -15.76
CA ILE A 25 17.59 -0.22 -16.46
C ILE A 25 17.28 -0.36 -17.96
N ASP A 26 17.68 -1.47 -18.56
CA ASP A 26 17.43 -1.72 -19.99
C ASP A 26 15.94 -1.97 -20.26
N GLU A 27 15.24 -2.60 -19.34
CA GLU A 27 13.79 -2.74 -19.39
C GLU A 27 13.09 -1.40 -19.30
N ALA A 28 13.51 -0.53 -18.37
CA ALA A 28 12.94 0.80 -18.22
C ALA A 28 13.11 1.65 -19.49
N LYS A 29 14.29 1.63 -20.12
CA LYS A 29 14.55 2.33 -21.39
C LYS A 29 13.68 1.84 -22.54
N LYS A 30 13.29 0.56 -22.55
CA LYS A 30 12.34 0.01 -23.55
C LYS A 30 10.91 0.48 -23.30
N LEU A 31 10.53 0.69 -22.04
CA LEU A 31 9.17 1.13 -21.69
C LEU A 31 8.95 2.61 -22.00
N TYR A 32 9.94 3.44 -21.66
CA TYR A 32 9.88 4.88 -21.88
C TYR A 32 11.26 5.38 -22.29
N ASN A 33 11.34 6.04 -23.43
CA ASN A 33 12.58 6.47 -24.05
C ASN A 33 12.52 7.97 -24.39
N ASP A 34 13.13 8.77 -23.54
CA ASP A 34 13.42 10.19 -23.73
C ASP A 34 14.79 10.54 -23.17
N ASP A 35 15.38 11.63 -23.64
CA ASP A 35 16.77 12.00 -23.32
C ASP A 35 16.98 12.18 -21.81
N LYS A 36 16.05 12.84 -21.12
CA LYS A 36 16.16 13.14 -19.68
C LYS A 36 16.05 11.89 -18.83
N SER A 37 15.13 10.99 -19.15
CA SER A 37 14.97 9.71 -18.45
C SER A 37 16.17 8.81 -18.68
N ASN A 38 16.69 8.79 -19.92
CA ASN A 38 17.89 8.02 -20.26
C ASN A 38 19.12 8.51 -19.51
N GLU A 39 19.32 9.83 -19.41
CA GLU A 39 20.42 10.42 -18.64
C GLU A 39 20.36 10.00 -17.16
N ALA A 40 19.19 10.04 -16.55
CA ALA A 40 19.01 9.60 -15.17
C ALA A 40 19.28 8.09 -14.97
N LEU A 41 18.84 7.26 -15.91
CA LEU A 41 19.08 5.82 -15.89
C LEU A 41 20.55 5.47 -16.12
N ASP A 42 21.24 6.19 -17.00
CA ASP A 42 22.69 6.02 -17.24
C ASP A 42 23.51 6.46 -16.03
N TYR A 43 23.10 7.54 -15.38
CA TYR A 43 23.72 7.95 -14.11
C TYR A 43 23.55 6.88 -13.03
N LEU A 44 22.34 6.34 -12.86
CA LEU A 44 22.07 5.26 -11.90
C LEU A 44 22.95 4.02 -12.22
N ARG A 45 23.07 3.64 -13.49
CA ARG A 45 23.95 2.56 -13.94
C ARG A 45 25.40 2.82 -13.53
N SER A 46 25.91 4.02 -13.77
CA SER A 46 27.30 4.38 -13.42
C SER A 46 27.57 4.28 -11.91
N VAL A 47 26.58 4.62 -11.08
CA VAL A 47 26.68 4.47 -9.62
C VAL A 47 26.70 2.98 -9.24
N TYR A 48 25.82 2.18 -9.83
CA TYR A 48 25.75 0.74 -9.59
C TYR A 48 27.07 0.04 -9.96
N GLU A 49 27.61 0.32 -11.14
CA GLU A 49 28.88 -0.27 -11.62
C GLU A 49 30.05 0.05 -10.66
N LYS A 50 30.13 1.30 -10.17
CA LYS A 50 31.16 1.67 -9.18
C LYS A 50 31.00 0.90 -7.87
N LEU A 51 29.80 0.63 -7.43
CA LEU A 51 29.54 -0.16 -6.23
C LEU A 51 29.87 -1.65 -6.44
N CYS A 52 29.65 -2.17 -7.64
CA CYS A 52 30.12 -3.51 -8.04
C CYS A 52 31.64 -3.61 -8.02
N ASP A 53 32.35 -2.60 -8.54
CA ASP A 53 33.83 -2.54 -8.50
C ASP A 53 34.38 -2.52 -7.06
N MET A 54 33.56 -2.03 -6.10
CA MET A 54 33.88 -2.09 -4.66
C MET A 54 33.53 -3.43 -4.00
N GLY A 55 33.03 -4.41 -4.76
CA GLY A 55 32.64 -5.73 -4.24
C GLY A 55 31.28 -5.76 -3.54
N LEU A 56 30.40 -4.77 -3.78
CA LEU A 56 29.10 -4.65 -3.11
C LEU A 56 27.93 -5.11 -3.99
N GLY A 57 28.17 -5.53 -5.23
CA GLY A 57 27.15 -5.81 -6.23
C GLY A 57 26.08 -6.80 -5.80
N ASP A 58 26.46 -7.89 -5.11
CA ASP A 58 25.57 -8.95 -4.66
C ASP A 58 24.55 -8.48 -3.59
N ASN A 59 24.84 -7.35 -2.94
CA ASN A 59 24.00 -6.79 -1.87
C ASN A 59 23.17 -5.60 -2.35
N ILE A 60 23.16 -5.29 -3.66
CA ILE A 60 22.49 -4.11 -4.21
C ILE A 60 21.41 -4.52 -5.21
N THR A 61 20.24 -3.95 -5.01
CA THR A 61 19.10 -4.08 -5.92
C THR A 61 18.72 -2.71 -6.44
N ILE A 62 18.61 -2.57 -7.76
CA ILE A 62 18.05 -1.36 -8.39
C ILE A 62 16.53 -1.42 -8.25
N ASP A 63 15.92 -0.32 -7.82
CA ASP A 63 14.48 -0.21 -7.61
C ASP A 63 13.95 1.09 -8.19
N LEU A 64 13.32 1.01 -9.36
CA LEU A 64 12.74 2.18 -10.04
C LEU A 64 11.38 2.59 -9.49
N GLY A 65 10.78 1.78 -8.62
CA GLY A 65 9.57 2.11 -7.89
C GLY A 65 9.82 2.82 -6.56
N LEU A 66 11.09 3.01 -6.18
CA LEU A 66 11.43 3.65 -4.92
C LEU A 66 11.19 5.17 -5.00
N VAL A 67 10.14 5.63 -4.31
CA VAL A 67 9.80 7.06 -4.21
C VAL A 67 10.05 7.54 -2.79
N ASN A 68 10.64 8.73 -2.65
CA ASN A 68 10.77 9.39 -1.36
C ASN A 68 9.69 10.47 -1.20
N ARG A 69 9.19 10.62 0.02
CA ARG A 69 8.22 11.68 0.37
C ARG A 69 8.89 13.06 0.52
N SER A 70 10.21 13.07 0.71
CA SER A 70 10.97 14.32 0.89
C SER A 70 11.38 14.90 -0.45
N ASN A 71 11.02 16.15 -0.71
CA ASN A 71 11.26 16.81 -2.01
C ASN A 71 12.66 17.41 -2.16
N TYR A 72 13.56 17.24 -1.19
CA TYR A 72 14.89 17.83 -1.24
C TYR A 72 15.93 16.97 -1.95
N TYR A 73 15.66 15.71 -2.23
CA TYR A 73 16.60 14.86 -2.97
C TYR A 73 16.65 15.26 -4.44
N THR A 74 17.89 15.37 -4.97
CA THR A 74 18.17 15.77 -6.34
C THR A 74 18.81 14.66 -7.18
N GLY A 75 19.22 13.55 -6.56
CA GLY A 75 19.90 12.44 -7.21
C GLY A 75 19.45 11.08 -6.69
N VAL A 76 20.39 10.12 -6.69
CA VAL A 76 20.10 8.76 -6.23
C VAL A 76 19.67 8.76 -4.76
N ILE A 77 18.60 8.02 -4.49
CA ILE A 77 18.15 7.69 -3.15
C ILE A 77 18.37 6.20 -2.89
N PHE A 78 18.56 5.83 -1.63
CA PHE A 78 18.74 4.42 -1.25
C PHE A 78 18.04 4.09 0.06
N ARG A 79 17.74 2.81 0.21
CA ARG A 79 17.27 2.19 1.45
C ARG A 79 18.02 0.90 1.68
N GLY A 80 18.38 0.63 2.95
CA GLY A 80 18.97 -0.63 3.36
C GLY A 80 18.01 -1.41 4.25
N TYR A 81 17.99 -2.71 4.03
CA TYR A 81 17.20 -3.69 4.76
C TYR A 81 18.13 -4.74 5.32
N ALA A 82 17.71 -5.41 6.38
CA ALA A 82 18.41 -6.57 6.91
C ALA A 82 17.43 -7.74 7.07
N GLU A 83 17.91 -8.94 6.86
CA GLU A 83 17.15 -10.16 7.14
C GLU A 83 16.69 -10.15 8.59
N GLY A 84 15.46 -10.64 8.82
CA GLY A 84 14.83 -10.64 10.13
C GLY A 84 14.17 -9.32 10.55
N SER A 85 14.34 -8.22 9.78
CA SER A 85 13.61 -6.99 10.01
C SER A 85 12.69 -6.66 8.84
N GLY A 86 11.42 -6.37 9.11
CA GLY A 86 10.50 -5.80 8.13
C GLY A 86 10.64 -4.29 7.95
N LEU A 87 11.56 -3.66 8.68
CA LEU A 87 11.74 -2.23 8.71
C LEU A 87 12.94 -1.79 7.85
N THR A 88 12.90 -0.56 7.36
CA THR A 88 14.07 0.08 6.76
C THR A 88 15.10 0.38 7.84
N ILE A 89 16.30 -0.17 7.72
CA ILE A 89 17.42 0.04 8.65
C ILE A 89 18.14 1.35 8.36
N VAL A 90 18.41 1.64 7.09
CA VAL A 90 19.08 2.86 6.66
C VAL A 90 18.36 3.44 5.45
N SER A 91 18.27 4.77 5.38
CA SER A 91 17.75 5.47 4.22
C SER A 91 18.49 6.78 3.99
N GLY A 92 18.72 7.13 2.75
CA GLY A 92 19.45 8.35 2.41
C GLY A 92 19.41 8.65 0.92
N GLY A 93 20.21 9.64 0.51
CA GLY A 93 20.33 10.03 -0.88
C GLY A 93 21.14 11.31 -1.05
N ARG A 94 21.25 11.73 -2.31
CA ARG A 94 21.93 12.95 -2.72
C ARG A 94 20.96 14.13 -2.73
N TYR A 95 21.41 15.26 -2.19
CA TYR A 95 20.65 16.51 -2.15
C TYR A 95 21.58 17.72 -2.36
N ASP A 96 21.52 18.30 -3.55
CA ASP A 96 22.45 19.35 -3.96
C ASP A 96 21.97 20.76 -3.55
N ASN A 97 20.68 20.97 -3.39
CA ASN A 97 20.10 22.30 -3.19
C ASN A 97 19.78 22.62 -1.72
N LEU A 98 19.68 21.61 -0.85
CA LEU A 98 19.21 21.82 0.52
C LEU A 98 20.13 22.75 1.34
N ILE A 99 21.44 22.60 1.19
CA ILE A 99 22.43 23.42 1.91
C ILE A 99 22.39 24.86 1.41
N GLY A 100 22.07 25.08 0.14
CA GLY A 100 21.90 26.39 -0.47
C GLY A 100 20.83 27.24 0.21
N GLU A 101 19.75 26.63 0.73
CA GLU A 101 18.72 27.34 1.52
C GLU A 101 19.27 27.95 2.81
N PHE A 102 20.40 27.49 3.30
CA PHE A 102 21.11 28.01 4.48
C PHE A 102 22.30 28.91 4.11
N GLY A 103 22.43 29.31 2.84
CA GLY A 103 23.41 30.30 2.38
C GLY A 103 24.74 29.74 1.91
N LEU A 104 24.89 28.41 1.79
CA LEU A 104 26.09 27.76 1.25
C LEU A 104 25.70 26.82 0.09
N ASP A 105 26.05 27.19 -1.13
CA ASP A 105 25.82 26.35 -2.29
C ASP A 105 26.82 25.18 -2.32
N ALA A 106 26.39 24.03 -1.84
CA ALA A 106 27.21 22.81 -1.75
C ALA A 106 26.36 21.55 -1.95
N PRO A 107 26.75 20.66 -2.89
CA PRO A 107 26.12 19.36 -3.03
C PRO A 107 26.41 18.48 -1.80
N ALA A 108 25.44 17.67 -1.40
CA ALA A 108 25.57 16.81 -0.24
C ALA A 108 24.92 15.43 -0.45
N VAL A 109 25.44 14.47 0.30
CA VAL A 109 24.89 13.12 0.46
C VAL A 109 24.75 12.86 1.95
N GLY A 110 23.61 12.27 2.37
CA GLY A 110 23.41 11.94 3.75
C GLY A 110 22.48 10.75 3.92
N PHE A 111 22.49 10.18 5.11
CA PHE A 111 21.60 9.07 5.47
C PHE A 111 21.25 9.09 6.96
N GLY A 112 20.11 8.48 7.27
CA GLY A 112 19.68 8.19 8.64
C GLY A 112 19.65 6.71 8.89
N VAL A 113 20.03 6.29 10.12
CA VAL A 113 19.98 4.90 10.57
C VAL A 113 18.88 4.74 11.62
N ASN A 114 18.02 3.74 11.45
CA ASN A 114 17.08 3.30 12.47
C ASN A 114 17.81 2.39 13.47
N VAL A 115 18.35 3.00 14.51
CA VAL A 115 19.19 2.29 15.51
C VAL A 115 18.39 1.21 16.24
N ASN A 116 17.09 1.45 16.53
CA ASN A 116 16.25 0.46 17.19
C ASN A 116 16.10 -0.80 16.32
N ALA A 117 15.71 -0.62 15.05
CA ALA A 117 15.57 -1.74 14.12
C ALA A 117 16.90 -2.48 13.91
N LEU A 118 18.03 -1.76 13.86
CA LEU A 118 19.35 -2.36 13.77
C LEU A 118 19.69 -3.19 15.03
N CYS A 119 19.44 -2.64 16.22
CA CYS A 119 19.68 -3.36 17.48
C CYS A 119 18.80 -4.60 17.61
N ASP A 120 17.56 -4.55 17.15
CA ASP A 120 16.64 -5.69 17.19
C ASP A 120 17.16 -6.83 16.30
N VAL A 121 17.60 -6.51 15.08
CA VAL A 121 18.24 -7.49 14.18
C VAL A 121 19.51 -8.10 14.78
N MET A 122 20.32 -7.30 15.50
CA MET A 122 21.57 -7.79 16.12
C MET A 122 21.34 -8.65 17.38
N ARG A 123 20.16 -8.56 18.01
CA ARG A 123 19.84 -9.28 19.26
C ARG A 123 19.15 -10.62 19.03
N GLU A 124 18.37 -10.72 17.95
CA GLU A 124 17.63 -11.94 17.66
C GLU A 124 18.50 -12.93 16.87
N GLU A 125 18.44 -14.22 17.22
CA GLU A 125 18.81 -15.28 16.29
C GLU A 125 17.77 -15.24 15.16
N ILE A 126 18.14 -14.65 14.04
CA ILE A 126 17.24 -14.45 12.90
C ILE A 126 16.84 -15.83 12.38
N ASN A 127 15.59 -16.19 12.54
CA ASN A 127 15.05 -17.38 11.88
C ASN A 127 14.77 -17.04 10.40
N VAL A 128 15.82 -17.10 9.60
CA VAL A 128 15.78 -16.82 8.14
C VAL A 128 14.89 -17.85 7.41
N ASP A 129 14.78 -19.07 7.97
CA ASP A 129 14.05 -20.19 7.36
C ASP A 129 12.54 -20.22 7.74
N ARG A 130 12.00 -19.18 8.35
CA ARG A 130 10.56 -19.14 8.64
C ARG A 130 9.73 -19.14 7.32
N PRO A 131 8.56 -19.81 7.30
CA PRO A 131 7.67 -19.75 6.15
C PRO A 131 7.21 -18.30 5.87
N ILE A 132 6.84 -18.01 4.62
CA ILE A 132 6.19 -16.75 4.28
C ILE A 132 4.85 -16.67 5.02
N ARG A 133 4.62 -15.54 5.68
CA ARG A 133 3.40 -15.24 6.42
C ARG A 133 2.45 -14.37 5.61
N ILE A 134 1.22 -14.83 5.49
CA ILE A 134 0.15 -14.16 4.76
C ILE A 134 -0.92 -13.69 5.75
N ALA A 135 -1.01 -12.39 5.98
CA ALA A 135 -2.07 -11.82 6.80
C ALA A 135 -3.38 -11.75 6.01
N LEU A 136 -4.43 -12.40 6.51
CA LEU A 136 -5.76 -12.44 5.90
C LEU A 136 -6.76 -11.66 6.76
N THR A 137 -7.52 -10.77 6.12
CA THR A 137 -8.59 -10.01 6.78
C THR A 137 -9.75 -10.93 7.14
N LYS A 138 -10.09 -11.03 8.45
CA LYS A 138 -11.25 -11.78 8.96
C LYS A 138 -12.57 -11.25 8.41
N GLY A 139 -13.53 -12.15 8.34
CA GLY A 139 -14.92 -11.86 7.94
C GLY A 139 -15.17 -12.13 6.46
N ARG A 140 -15.80 -11.19 5.75
CA ARG A 140 -16.23 -11.43 4.36
C ARG A 140 -15.07 -11.75 3.42
N LEU A 141 -13.96 -11.01 3.51
CA LEU A 141 -12.79 -11.23 2.67
C LEU A 141 -12.05 -12.53 2.99
N GLU A 142 -12.16 -13.04 4.21
CA GLU A 142 -11.52 -14.30 4.61
C GLU A 142 -11.95 -15.46 3.71
N LYS A 143 -13.26 -15.64 3.54
CA LYS A 143 -13.80 -16.73 2.71
C LYS A 143 -13.32 -16.65 1.26
N SER A 144 -13.34 -15.45 0.70
CA SER A 144 -12.85 -15.22 -0.68
C SER A 144 -11.35 -15.47 -0.81
N SER A 145 -10.56 -15.06 0.19
CA SER A 145 -9.12 -15.31 0.22
C SER A 145 -8.80 -16.80 0.32
N ILE A 146 -9.50 -17.55 1.20
CA ILE A 146 -9.36 -19.01 1.30
C ILE A 146 -9.70 -19.69 -0.02
N SER A 147 -10.77 -19.25 -0.70
CA SER A 147 -11.14 -19.77 -2.01
C SER A 147 -10.06 -19.54 -3.07
N LEU A 148 -9.39 -18.39 -3.05
CA LEU A 148 -8.26 -18.10 -3.95
C LEU A 148 -7.06 -19.01 -3.66
N LEU A 149 -6.66 -19.15 -2.38
CA LEU A 149 -5.57 -20.04 -1.98
C LEU A 149 -5.84 -21.49 -2.40
N LYS A 150 -7.10 -21.95 -2.28
CA LYS A 150 -7.52 -23.28 -2.75
C LYS A 150 -7.43 -23.42 -4.27
N LYS A 151 -7.76 -22.38 -5.04
CA LYS A 151 -7.59 -22.36 -6.50
C LYS A 151 -6.12 -22.40 -6.92
N MET A 152 -5.21 -21.89 -6.11
CA MET A 152 -3.76 -22.04 -6.30
C MET A 152 -3.26 -23.46 -6.02
N GLY A 153 -4.12 -24.37 -5.54
CA GLY A 153 -3.77 -25.74 -5.18
C GLY A 153 -3.19 -25.91 -3.78
N LEU A 154 -3.26 -24.88 -2.93
CA LEU A 154 -2.78 -24.94 -1.56
C LEU A 154 -3.78 -25.71 -0.66
N ASP A 155 -3.25 -26.46 0.32
CA ASP A 155 -4.09 -27.10 1.34
C ASP A 155 -4.63 -26.06 2.31
N THR A 156 -5.94 -25.82 2.26
CA THR A 156 -6.65 -24.87 3.10
C THR A 156 -7.48 -25.54 4.21
N SER A 157 -7.33 -26.84 4.41
CA SER A 157 -8.13 -27.64 5.35
C SER A 157 -8.08 -27.10 6.79
N GLU A 158 -6.88 -26.68 7.23
CA GLU A 158 -6.66 -26.07 8.55
C GLU A 158 -7.35 -24.70 8.68
N LEU A 159 -7.40 -23.90 7.62
CA LEU A 159 -8.11 -22.62 7.59
C LEU A 159 -9.64 -22.81 7.64
N GLU A 160 -10.15 -23.81 6.93
CA GLU A 160 -11.58 -24.14 6.92
C GLU A 160 -12.02 -24.66 8.30
N ASN A 161 -11.13 -25.39 9.03
CA ASN A 161 -11.36 -25.99 10.34
C ASN A 161 -10.60 -25.29 11.47
N LYS A 162 -10.39 -24.00 11.35
CA LYS A 162 -9.50 -23.19 12.23
C LYS A 162 -9.85 -23.20 13.72
N GLY A 163 -11.11 -23.39 14.09
CA GLY A 163 -11.59 -23.19 15.46
C GLY A 163 -11.31 -21.75 15.94
N ARG A 164 -10.53 -21.61 17.02
CA ARG A 164 -10.07 -20.32 17.57
C ARG A 164 -8.64 -19.95 17.22
N ARG A 165 -7.97 -20.76 16.44
CA ARG A 165 -6.57 -20.51 16.04
C ARG A 165 -6.51 -19.30 15.10
N LEU A 166 -5.42 -18.55 15.21
CA LEU A 166 -5.18 -17.31 14.45
C LEU A 166 -4.00 -17.41 13.50
N ILE A 167 -3.13 -18.41 13.71
CA ILE A 167 -1.99 -18.73 12.85
C ILE A 167 -2.16 -20.18 12.45
N LEU A 168 -2.14 -20.45 11.16
CA LEU A 168 -2.43 -21.77 10.59
C LEU A 168 -1.52 -22.05 9.39
N PRO A 169 -1.03 -23.29 9.22
CA PRO A 169 -0.28 -23.66 8.03
C PRO A 169 -1.19 -23.69 6.80
N VAL A 170 -0.63 -23.33 5.65
CA VAL A 170 -1.28 -23.39 4.33
C VAL A 170 -0.22 -23.82 3.31
N GLY A 171 -0.02 -25.12 3.13
CA GLY A 171 1.13 -25.63 2.39
C GLY A 171 2.43 -25.19 3.03
N ASP A 172 3.32 -24.60 2.26
CA ASP A 172 4.62 -24.07 2.72
C ASP A 172 4.53 -22.66 3.32
N PHE A 173 3.30 -22.14 3.49
CA PHE A 173 3.02 -20.79 4.02
C PHE A 173 2.36 -20.85 5.40
N GLU A 174 2.36 -19.73 6.11
CA GLU A 174 1.55 -19.51 7.31
C GLU A 174 0.50 -18.42 7.05
N ALA A 175 -0.78 -18.71 7.30
CA ALA A 175 -1.85 -17.72 7.29
C ALA A 175 -2.06 -17.14 8.68
N VAL A 176 -2.10 -15.81 8.78
CA VAL A 176 -2.39 -15.05 10.01
C VAL A 176 -3.73 -14.35 9.86
N LEU A 177 -4.69 -14.69 10.72
CA LEU A 177 -6.05 -14.16 10.67
C LEU A 177 -6.22 -12.96 11.60
N SER A 178 -6.46 -11.78 11.06
CA SER A 178 -6.60 -10.54 11.85
C SER A 178 -7.68 -9.58 11.31
N LYS A 179 -7.94 -8.48 12.03
CA LYS A 179 -8.79 -7.40 11.53
C LYS A 179 -8.05 -6.61 10.44
N ALA A 180 -8.78 -5.97 9.53
CA ALA A 180 -8.21 -5.26 8.40
C ALA A 180 -7.12 -4.21 8.77
N PRO A 181 -7.29 -3.34 9.79
CA PRO A 181 -6.22 -2.42 10.19
C PRO A 181 -4.96 -3.14 10.71
N ASP A 182 -5.14 -4.28 11.41
CA ASP A 182 -4.01 -5.07 11.94
C ASP A 182 -3.23 -5.76 10.82
N VAL A 183 -3.89 -6.15 9.71
CA VAL A 183 -3.19 -6.65 8.51
C VAL A 183 -2.19 -5.63 8.00
N ILE A 184 -2.60 -4.35 7.92
CA ILE A 184 -1.69 -3.26 7.53
C ILE A 184 -0.49 -3.21 8.48
N THR A 185 -0.74 -3.18 9.78
CA THR A 185 0.31 -3.10 10.81
C THR A 185 1.29 -4.26 10.72
N TYR A 186 0.79 -5.51 10.59
CA TYR A 186 1.65 -6.69 10.52
C TYR A 186 2.52 -6.71 9.26
N VAL A 187 1.99 -6.24 8.13
CA VAL A 187 2.77 -6.13 6.90
C VAL A 187 3.78 -4.98 6.98
N GLU A 188 3.40 -3.81 7.48
CA GLU A 188 4.33 -2.67 7.62
C GLU A 188 5.53 -2.98 8.52
N HIS A 189 5.33 -3.77 9.58
CA HIS A 189 6.39 -4.17 10.50
C HIS A 189 7.12 -5.47 10.10
N GLY A 190 6.75 -6.10 8.98
CA GLY A 190 7.38 -7.33 8.49
C GLY A 190 7.10 -8.58 9.33
N VAL A 191 6.15 -8.50 10.27
CA VAL A 191 5.66 -9.68 11.00
C VAL A 191 4.96 -10.64 10.04
N CYS A 192 4.27 -10.07 9.03
CA CYS A 192 3.78 -10.79 7.86
C CYS A 192 4.42 -10.22 6.60
N ASP A 193 4.74 -11.10 5.65
CA ASP A 193 5.37 -10.73 4.38
C ASP A 193 4.36 -10.17 3.39
N ILE A 194 3.16 -10.77 3.38
CA ILE A 194 2.06 -10.48 2.45
C ILE A 194 0.79 -10.21 3.25
N GLY A 195 -0.09 -9.36 2.74
CA GLY A 195 -1.41 -9.12 3.33
C GLY A 195 -2.51 -9.04 2.28
N VAL A 196 -3.70 -9.55 2.63
CA VAL A 196 -4.92 -9.36 1.82
C VAL A 196 -5.88 -8.48 2.60
N VAL A 197 -6.17 -7.29 2.05
CA VAL A 197 -6.93 -6.25 2.75
C VAL A 197 -7.75 -5.41 1.76
N GLY A 198 -8.83 -4.80 2.22
CA GLY A 198 -9.63 -3.89 1.40
C GLY A 198 -8.91 -2.58 1.08
N LYS A 199 -9.13 -2.03 -0.11
CA LYS A 199 -8.60 -0.72 -0.52
C LYS A 199 -9.02 0.40 0.43
N ASP A 200 -10.18 0.30 1.04
CA ASP A 200 -10.68 1.20 2.08
C ASP A 200 -9.70 1.34 3.25
N THR A 201 -9.26 0.20 3.77
CA THR A 201 -8.31 0.16 4.88
C THR A 201 -6.93 0.69 4.46
N ILE A 202 -6.49 0.39 3.23
CA ILE A 202 -5.23 0.92 2.68
C ILE A 202 -5.23 2.45 2.64
N VAL A 203 -6.27 3.05 2.11
CA VAL A 203 -6.36 4.52 1.96
C VAL A 203 -6.45 5.20 3.33
N GLU A 204 -7.15 4.60 4.28
CA GLU A 204 -7.32 5.16 5.61
C GLU A 204 -6.09 4.97 6.50
N HIS A 205 -5.42 3.81 6.45
CA HIS A 205 -4.40 3.42 7.43
C HIS A 205 -3.00 3.21 6.83
N GLY A 206 -2.90 2.88 5.53
CA GLY A 206 -1.65 2.48 4.91
C GLY A 206 -0.59 3.57 4.81
N ASN A 207 0.68 3.20 5.00
CA ASN A 207 1.82 4.10 4.90
C ASN A 207 3.02 3.52 4.12
N SER A 208 3.45 2.27 4.41
CA SER A 208 4.77 1.77 3.99
C SER A 208 4.76 0.29 3.60
N PHE A 209 4.23 -0.01 2.42
CA PHE A 209 4.21 -1.33 1.78
C PHE A 209 4.02 -1.16 0.27
N TYR A 210 4.20 -2.24 -0.49
CA TYR A 210 3.79 -2.29 -1.89
C TYR A 210 2.35 -2.80 -2.01
N GLU A 211 1.51 -2.09 -2.75
CA GLU A 211 0.20 -2.57 -3.21
C GLU A 211 0.41 -3.17 -4.62
N VAL A 212 0.33 -4.50 -4.75
CA VAL A 212 0.83 -5.20 -5.94
C VAL A 212 -0.26 -5.79 -6.83
N ILE A 213 -1.39 -6.27 -6.27
CA ILE A 213 -2.47 -6.91 -7.05
C ILE A 213 -3.82 -6.37 -6.60
N ASP A 214 -4.70 -6.09 -7.57
CA ASP A 214 -6.14 -5.96 -7.36
C ASP A 214 -6.79 -7.33 -7.58
N LEU A 215 -7.31 -7.92 -6.52
CA LEU A 215 -7.95 -9.23 -6.58
C LEU A 215 -9.34 -9.20 -7.21
N ASN A 216 -9.89 -8.02 -7.49
CA ASN A 216 -11.23 -7.84 -8.05
C ASN A 216 -12.38 -8.48 -7.25
N ILE A 217 -12.14 -8.84 -5.98
CA ILE A 217 -13.14 -9.39 -5.06
C ILE A 217 -13.57 -8.36 -4.00
N GLY A 218 -14.72 -8.57 -3.37
CA GLY A 218 -15.25 -7.66 -2.36
C GLY A 218 -15.55 -6.26 -2.89
N LYS A 219 -15.97 -6.15 -4.16
CA LYS A 219 -16.23 -4.88 -4.83
C LYS A 219 -17.29 -4.04 -4.13
N CYS A 220 -16.97 -2.81 -3.84
CA CYS A 220 -17.83 -1.77 -3.32
C CYS A 220 -17.29 -0.40 -3.72
N ARG A 221 -17.82 0.68 -3.14
CA ARG A 221 -17.32 2.03 -3.42
C ARG A 221 -17.44 2.91 -2.17
N PHE A 222 -16.57 3.88 -2.02
CA PHE A 222 -16.85 5.01 -1.15
C PHE A 222 -17.85 5.94 -1.81
N ALA A 223 -18.82 6.40 -1.03
CA ALA A 223 -19.83 7.34 -1.46
C ALA A 223 -20.12 8.38 -0.39
N LEU A 224 -20.49 9.58 -0.83
CA LEU A 224 -21.17 10.57 -0.01
C LEU A 224 -22.67 10.28 -0.07
N ALA A 225 -23.31 10.18 1.08
CA ALA A 225 -24.76 10.03 1.21
C ALA A 225 -25.33 11.03 2.21
N CYS A 226 -26.57 11.46 2.00
CA CYS A 226 -27.28 12.36 2.89
C CYS A 226 -28.76 11.98 2.98
N PRO A 227 -29.58 12.59 3.87
CA PRO A 227 -31.01 12.38 3.92
C PRO A 227 -31.67 12.67 2.58
N LYS A 228 -32.59 11.79 2.17
CA LYS A 228 -33.29 11.88 0.89
C LYS A 228 -33.94 13.24 0.70
N GLY A 229 -33.78 13.82 -0.49
CA GLY A 229 -34.31 15.12 -0.86
C GLY A 229 -33.52 16.31 -0.31
N THR A 230 -32.35 16.08 0.29
CA THR A 230 -31.44 17.14 0.74
C THR A 230 -30.40 17.44 -0.34
N ASP A 231 -30.28 18.71 -0.73
CA ASP A 231 -29.16 19.14 -1.54
C ASP A 231 -27.94 19.40 -0.63
N PHE A 232 -27.06 18.41 -0.54
CA PHE A 232 -25.87 18.47 0.32
C PHE A 232 -24.96 19.64 -0.02
N PHE A 233 -24.81 19.98 -1.31
CA PHE A 233 -23.89 21.00 -1.77
C PHE A 233 -24.44 22.42 -1.70
N SER A 234 -25.71 22.61 -1.39
CA SER A 234 -26.34 23.93 -1.30
C SER A 234 -26.03 24.64 0.02
N GLY A 235 -26.11 25.97 -0.05
CA GLY A 235 -25.94 26.87 1.11
C GLY A 235 -24.48 27.13 1.47
N TYR A 236 -24.29 28.14 2.37
CA TYR A 236 -22.96 28.65 2.78
C TYR A 236 -22.51 28.12 4.15
N ARG A 237 -23.36 27.37 4.83
CA ARG A 237 -23.03 26.81 6.14
C ARG A 237 -21.98 25.71 6.00
N ARG A 238 -20.97 25.71 6.84
CA ARG A 238 -20.03 24.60 6.97
C ARG A 238 -20.79 23.32 7.28
N LYS A 239 -20.56 22.28 6.48
CA LYS A 239 -21.23 20.99 6.60
C LYS A 239 -20.51 20.12 7.63
N VAL A 240 -21.28 19.26 8.28
CA VAL A 240 -20.78 18.22 9.19
C VAL A 240 -20.96 16.87 8.52
N VAL A 241 -19.88 16.08 8.46
CA VAL A 241 -19.86 14.75 7.82
C VAL A 241 -19.41 13.70 8.82
N ALA A 242 -20.20 12.66 8.98
CA ALA A 242 -19.79 11.52 9.78
C ALA A 242 -19.15 10.43 8.90
N SER A 243 -18.08 9.82 9.40
CA SER A 243 -17.40 8.75 8.68
C SER A 243 -16.59 7.86 9.60
N LYS A 244 -16.49 6.58 9.25
CA LYS A 244 -15.49 5.66 9.79
C LYS A 244 -14.10 5.92 9.20
N TYR A 245 -14.04 6.63 8.08
CA TYR A 245 -12.85 6.88 7.25
C TYR A 245 -12.55 8.39 7.14
N PRO A 246 -12.11 9.03 8.24
CA PRO A 246 -11.91 10.48 8.26
C PRO A 246 -10.85 10.98 7.27
N LYS A 247 -9.79 10.20 6.98
CA LYS A 247 -8.79 10.61 5.97
C LYS A 247 -9.38 10.62 4.56
N VAL A 248 -10.18 9.59 4.22
CA VAL A 248 -10.87 9.51 2.92
C VAL A 248 -11.84 10.67 2.77
N ALA A 249 -12.68 10.93 3.79
CA ALA A 249 -13.63 12.03 3.77
C ALA A 249 -12.92 13.38 3.61
N LYS A 250 -11.85 13.62 4.38
CA LYS A 250 -11.06 14.85 4.30
C LYS A 250 -10.46 15.06 2.90
N ALA A 251 -9.82 14.04 2.34
CA ALA A 251 -9.22 14.10 1.01
C ALA A 251 -10.27 14.40 -0.08
N TYR A 252 -11.44 13.78 0.01
CA TYR A 252 -12.54 14.02 -0.92
C TYR A 252 -13.01 15.47 -0.89
N PHE A 253 -13.33 16.03 0.28
CA PHE A 253 -13.82 17.40 0.38
C PHE A 253 -12.75 18.43 0.03
N GLN A 254 -11.49 18.17 0.38
CA GLN A 254 -10.38 19.01 -0.06
C GLN A 254 -10.25 19.04 -1.60
N SER A 255 -10.46 17.91 -2.29
CA SER A 255 -10.44 17.86 -3.75
C SER A 255 -11.58 18.65 -4.41
N LYS A 256 -12.70 18.84 -3.68
CA LYS A 256 -13.84 19.67 -4.08
C LYS A 256 -13.68 21.14 -3.66
N GLY A 257 -12.60 21.51 -2.99
CA GLY A 257 -12.41 22.86 -2.44
C GLY A 257 -13.36 23.21 -1.29
N MET A 258 -13.92 22.21 -0.63
CA MET A 258 -14.89 22.39 0.47
C MET A 258 -14.22 22.17 1.84
N ASP A 259 -14.51 23.05 2.78
CA ASP A 259 -14.18 22.87 4.18
C ASP A 259 -15.38 22.28 4.94
N VAL A 260 -15.17 21.12 5.58
CA VAL A 260 -16.19 20.40 6.33
C VAL A 260 -15.68 19.97 7.69
N ASP A 261 -16.57 19.84 8.67
CA ASP A 261 -16.27 19.20 9.94
C ASP A 261 -16.49 17.69 9.83
N ILE A 262 -15.48 16.89 10.19
CA ILE A 262 -15.55 15.43 10.09
C ILE A 262 -15.64 14.85 11.50
N ILE A 263 -16.73 14.09 11.75
CA ILE A 263 -16.95 13.35 12.99
C ILE A 263 -16.67 11.86 12.74
N LYS A 264 -15.70 11.31 13.46
CA LYS A 264 -15.40 9.88 13.40
C LYS A 264 -16.44 9.06 14.13
N ILE A 265 -17.01 8.07 13.44
CA ILE A 265 -17.96 7.08 13.97
C ILE A 265 -17.42 5.67 13.69
N GLU A 266 -17.36 4.83 14.70
CA GLU A 266 -16.82 3.46 14.54
C GLU A 266 -17.89 2.42 14.16
N GLY A 267 -19.15 2.69 14.43
CA GLY A 267 -20.28 1.79 14.16
C GLY A 267 -21.11 2.18 12.96
N SER A 268 -22.44 2.12 13.11
CA SER A 268 -23.41 2.48 12.07
C SER A 268 -23.42 3.97 11.83
N VAL A 269 -22.75 4.40 10.78
CA VAL A 269 -22.52 5.81 10.44
C VAL A 269 -23.84 6.48 10.02
N GLU A 270 -24.78 5.69 9.48
CA GLU A 270 -26.12 6.11 9.05
C GLU A 270 -26.93 6.77 10.17
N LEU A 271 -26.65 6.43 11.42
CA LEU A 271 -27.32 7.03 12.58
C LEU A 271 -27.02 8.52 12.74
N ALA A 272 -25.84 8.98 12.29
CA ALA A 272 -25.41 10.36 12.52
C ALA A 272 -26.36 11.39 11.86
N PRO A 273 -26.72 11.29 10.59
CA PRO A 273 -27.69 12.21 9.99
C PRO A 273 -29.11 12.01 10.53
N LEU A 274 -29.50 10.80 10.88
CA LEU A 274 -30.84 10.52 11.43
C LEU A 274 -31.06 11.17 12.81
N LEU A 275 -29.99 11.26 13.59
CA LEU A 275 -29.99 11.92 14.90
C LEU A 275 -29.68 13.42 14.84
N GLY A 276 -29.49 13.98 13.63
CA GLY A 276 -29.16 15.40 13.46
C GLY A 276 -27.72 15.78 13.84
N LEU A 277 -26.82 14.78 13.98
CA LEU A 277 -25.41 15.01 14.31
C LEU A 277 -24.59 15.44 13.10
N ALA A 278 -24.96 15.00 11.90
CA ALA A 278 -24.24 15.29 10.66
C ALA A 278 -25.22 15.58 9.50
N ASP A 279 -24.76 16.34 8.52
CA ASP A 279 -25.51 16.64 7.30
C ASP A 279 -25.47 15.49 6.30
N GLY A 280 -24.43 14.66 6.37
CA GLY A 280 -24.23 13.51 5.51
C GLY A 280 -23.13 12.60 6.04
N ILE A 281 -22.91 11.53 5.31
CA ILE A 281 -21.90 10.52 5.64
C ILE A 281 -21.00 10.23 4.46
N VAL A 282 -19.74 9.88 4.74
CA VAL A 282 -18.85 9.22 3.80
C VAL A 282 -18.62 7.80 4.29
N ASP A 283 -19.09 6.83 3.53
CA ASP A 283 -18.99 5.42 3.92
C ASP A 283 -18.89 4.49 2.71
N ILE A 284 -18.65 3.20 2.98
CA ILE A 284 -18.61 2.13 1.99
C ILE A 284 -20.02 1.74 1.61
N VAL A 285 -20.29 1.73 0.32
CA VAL A 285 -21.59 1.33 -0.24
C VAL A 285 -21.37 0.17 -1.22
N GLU A 286 -22.00 -0.97 -0.94
CA GLU A 286 -22.02 -2.11 -1.86
C GLU A 286 -23.28 -2.03 -2.74
N THR A 287 -24.45 -2.29 -2.19
CA THR A 287 -25.75 -2.25 -2.90
C THR A 287 -26.54 -0.97 -2.64
N GLY A 288 -26.29 -0.31 -1.51
CA GLY A 288 -27.04 0.86 -1.05
C GLY A 288 -28.36 0.54 -0.35
N SER A 289 -28.68 -0.75 -0.09
CA SER A 289 -29.92 -1.15 0.60
C SER A 289 -30.00 -0.53 2.00
N THR A 290 -28.93 -0.63 2.80
CA THR A 290 -28.86 -0.04 4.14
C THR A 290 -29.15 1.47 4.13
N LEU A 291 -28.58 2.21 3.17
CA LEU A 291 -28.85 3.64 3.04
C LEU A 291 -30.33 3.91 2.76
N LYS A 292 -30.93 3.18 1.81
CA LYS A 292 -32.34 3.33 1.45
C LYS A 292 -33.27 3.03 2.62
N GLU A 293 -33.02 1.95 3.37
CA GLU A 293 -33.82 1.55 4.55
C GLU A 293 -33.78 2.61 5.64
N ASN A 294 -32.66 3.38 5.71
CA ASN A 294 -32.50 4.47 6.66
C ASN A 294 -32.80 5.86 6.07
N GLY A 295 -33.48 5.94 4.92
CA GLY A 295 -33.91 7.21 4.34
C GLY A 295 -32.76 8.07 3.80
N LEU A 296 -31.60 7.47 3.53
CA LEU A 296 -30.45 8.14 2.93
C LEU A 296 -30.34 7.81 1.43
N GLU A 297 -29.76 8.71 0.68
CA GLU A 297 -29.44 8.51 -0.74
C GLU A 297 -27.98 8.89 -1.05
N VAL A 298 -27.41 8.21 -2.04
CA VAL A 298 -26.05 8.51 -2.52
C VAL A 298 -26.09 9.79 -3.34
N VAL A 299 -25.27 10.75 -2.95
CA VAL A 299 -25.12 12.05 -3.63
C VAL A 299 -23.97 12.03 -4.62
N ASP A 300 -22.85 11.41 -4.22
CA ASP A 300 -21.66 11.31 -5.07
C ASP A 300 -20.89 10.00 -4.80
N THR A 301 -20.26 9.46 -5.84
CA THR A 301 -19.36 8.32 -5.73
C THR A 301 -17.91 8.80 -5.69
N ILE A 302 -17.20 8.48 -4.62
CA ILE A 302 -15.86 8.99 -4.35
C ILE A 302 -14.81 8.15 -5.07
N MET A 303 -14.81 6.83 -4.83
CA MET A 303 -13.87 5.91 -5.48
C MET A 303 -14.33 4.45 -5.38
N PRO A 304 -13.96 3.60 -6.36
CA PRO A 304 -14.20 2.16 -6.27
C PRO A 304 -13.25 1.51 -5.25
N ILE A 305 -13.71 0.42 -4.64
CA ILE A 305 -12.97 -0.38 -3.65
C ILE A 305 -13.03 -1.85 -4.06
N SER A 306 -11.91 -2.54 -3.89
CA SER A 306 -11.78 -3.99 -3.99
C SER A 306 -10.70 -4.48 -3.01
N ALA A 307 -10.60 -5.79 -2.82
CA ALA A 307 -9.51 -6.37 -2.05
C ALA A 307 -8.18 -6.26 -2.81
N ARG A 308 -7.14 -5.95 -2.07
CA ARG A 308 -5.77 -5.75 -2.57
C ARG A 308 -4.81 -6.69 -1.88
N VAL A 309 -3.77 -7.06 -2.62
CA VAL A 309 -2.58 -7.69 -2.04
C VAL A 309 -1.54 -6.62 -1.77
N ILE A 310 -1.07 -6.61 -0.54
CA ILE A 310 0.03 -5.74 -0.10
C ILE A 310 1.22 -6.59 0.32
N VAL A 311 2.43 -6.07 0.15
CA VAL A 311 3.68 -6.78 0.45
C VAL A 311 4.59 -5.88 1.26
N ASN A 312 5.21 -6.42 2.29
CA ASN A 312 6.23 -5.71 3.06
C ASN A 312 7.41 -5.32 2.17
N MET A 313 7.94 -4.13 2.38
CA MET A 313 9.00 -3.58 1.53
C MET A 313 10.31 -4.37 1.62
N ALA A 314 10.71 -4.78 2.82
CA ALA A 314 11.92 -5.57 3.05
C ALA A 314 11.74 -7.00 2.50
N SER A 315 10.61 -7.66 2.83
CA SER A 315 10.30 -9.02 2.34
C SER A 315 10.31 -9.10 0.81
N MET A 316 9.76 -8.07 0.13
CA MET A 316 9.76 -8.00 -1.34
C MET A 316 11.18 -7.99 -1.93
N LYS A 317 12.18 -7.49 -1.20
CA LYS A 317 13.57 -7.44 -1.65
C LYS A 317 14.37 -8.67 -1.22
N LEU A 318 14.25 -9.05 0.05
CA LEU A 318 15.05 -10.12 0.66
C LEU A 318 14.54 -11.52 0.29
N ARG A 319 13.23 -11.67 0.06
CA ARG A 319 12.56 -12.94 -0.29
C ARG A 319 11.91 -12.88 -1.68
N LYS A 320 12.55 -12.16 -2.60
CA LYS A 320 12.00 -11.83 -3.94
C LYS A 320 11.43 -13.05 -4.64
N LYS A 321 12.21 -14.12 -4.78
CA LYS A 321 11.82 -15.31 -5.55
C LYS A 321 10.54 -15.95 -5.02
N GLU A 322 10.49 -16.23 -3.72
CA GLU A 322 9.34 -16.87 -3.07
C GLU A 322 8.07 -16.01 -3.18
N ILE A 323 8.23 -14.68 -3.02
CA ILE A 323 7.11 -13.74 -3.09
C ILE A 323 6.61 -13.60 -4.53
N GLU A 324 7.49 -13.48 -5.51
CA GLU A 324 7.10 -13.36 -6.92
C GLU A 324 6.39 -14.63 -7.41
N GLU A 325 6.87 -15.82 -7.04
CA GLU A 325 6.20 -17.09 -7.35
C GLU A 325 4.78 -17.11 -6.78
N PHE A 326 4.62 -16.78 -5.49
CA PHE A 326 3.31 -16.72 -4.86
C PHE A 326 2.37 -15.69 -5.53
N LEU A 327 2.88 -14.47 -5.83
CA LEU A 327 2.07 -13.42 -6.46
C LEU A 327 1.63 -13.80 -7.88
N ASN A 328 2.48 -14.45 -8.65
CA ASN A 328 2.14 -14.92 -9.99
C ASN A 328 1.03 -15.98 -9.96
N ASP A 329 1.13 -16.95 -9.05
CA ASP A 329 0.11 -17.99 -8.89
C ASP A 329 -1.22 -17.37 -8.41
N LEU A 330 -1.17 -16.42 -7.48
CA LEU A 330 -2.34 -15.72 -6.97
C LEU A 330 -3.00 -14.87 -8.07
N GLU A 331 -2.22 -14.19 -8.90
CA GLU A 331 -2.74 -13.40 -10.01
C GLU A 331 -3.42 -14.29 -11.06
N LEU A 332 -2.86 -15.45 -11.36
CA LEU A 332 -3.49 -16.44 -12.23
C LEU A 332 -4.81 -16.95 -11.64
N ALA A 333 -4.83 -17.32 -10.36
CA ALA A 333 -6.02 -17.80 -9.68
C ALA A 333 -7.14 -16.75 -9.58
N SER A 334 -6.78 -15.46 -9.56
CA SER A 334 -7.75 -14.36 -9.50
C SER A 334 -8.45 -14.04 -10.82
N LYS A 335 -7.89 -14.50 -11.96
CA LYS A 335 -8.44 -14.29 -13.31
C LYS A 335 -9.40 -15.41 -13.74
N VAL A 336 -9.41 -16.53 -13.04
CA VAL A 336 -10.29 -17.69 -13.21
C VAL A 336 -11.44 -17.63 -12.20
#